data_bde215d2a878e342cc047a95b5738a75
#
_entry.id   bde215d2a878e342cc047a95b5738a75
#
_cell.length_a   1.000
_cell.length_b   1.000
_cell.length_c   1.000
_cell.angle_alpha   90.00
_cell.angle_beta   90.00
_cell.angle_gamma   90.00
#
_symmetry.space_group_name_H-M   'P 1'
#
loop_
_entity.id
_entity.type
_entity.pdbx_description
1 polymer ?
#
loop_
_entity_poly.entity_id
_entity_poly.type
_entity_poly.pdbx_seq_one_letter_code
_entity_poly.pdbx_strand_id
1 'polypeptide(L)'
;MKYHSAEVILNGNSCVISSLGSQWMVYAVGSNSLLAIDRNNNSLQVEHFVKKDVPDEMMRADEIMKTPVPAGLLGKWEAIHYTHMINGENVTDIDILNGDDWNKQFYHTLAFSENHKICKWDRFGSRLYDQCFMLKGDNITIAEDLTNLLFPKYSYTETWTISDKTENSMKLTREQDNTTECYTYKRK
;
A
#
# COMPACT_ATOMS: atom_id res chain seq x y z
N MET A 1 -4.18 12.83 -15.46
CA MET A 1 -5.44 12.14 -15.27
C MET A 1 -5.41 11.59 -13.86
N LYS A 2 -6.31 11.98 -12.97
CA LYS A 2 -6.35 11.45 -11.59
C LYS A 2 -7.33 10.28 -11.59
N TYR A 3 -6.87 9.10 -11.20
CA TYR A 3 -7.72 7.96 -10.94
C TYR A 3 -8.04 7.94 -9.45
N HIS A 4 -9.31 7.82 -9.11
CA HIS A 4 -9.77 7.66 -7.74
C HIS A 4 -10.43 6.29 -7.62
N SER A 5 -10.02 5.53 -6.61
CA SER A 5 -10.78 4.35 -6.23
C SER A 5 -12.07 4.79 -5.56
N ALA A 6 -13.18 4.21 -5.96
CA ALA A 6 -14.48 4.51 -5.39
C ALA A 6 -15.19 3.21 -5.02
N GLU A 7 -15.84 3.19 -3.85
CA GLU A 7 -16.77 2.16 -3.51
C GLU A 7 -18.10 2.47 -4.20
N VAL A 8 -18.63 1.51 -4.95
CA VAL A 8 -19.90 1.65 -5.66
C VAL A 8 -20.95 0.81 -4.95
N ILE A 9 -21.91 1.47 -4.33
CA ILE A 9 -23.05 0.80 -3.68
C ILE A 9 -24.26 0.89 -4.63
N LEU A 10 -24.71 -0.26 -5.14
CA LEU A 10 -25.87 -0.32 -6.00
C LEU A 10 -27.16 -0.31 -5.17
N ASN A 11 -28.09 0.60 -5.51
CA ASN A 11 -29.39 0.69 -4.89
C ASN A 11 -30.47 0.86 -5.98
N GLY A 12 -31.00 -0.27 -6.44
CA GLY A 12 -31.94 -0.31 -7.57
C GLY A 12 -31.32 0.24 -8.85
N ASN A 13 -31.92 1.31 -9.42
CA ASN A 13 -31.45 1.96 -10.64
C ASN A 13 -30.44 3.09 -10.37
N SER A 14 -30.04 3.29 -9.14
CA SER A 14 -29.03 4.26 -8.76
C SER A 14 -27.86 3.59 -8.06
N CYS A 15 -26.69 4.19 -8.12
CA CYS A 15 -25.55 3.78 -7.32
C CYS A 15 -24.95 4.98 -6.59
N VAL A 16 -24.36 4.72 -5.44
CA VAL A 16 -23.61 5.71 -4.68
C VAL A 16 -22.13 5.39 -4.87
N ILE A 17 -21.38 6.36 -5.34
CA ILE A 17 -19.91 6.27 -5.42
C ILE A 17 -19.35 7.07 -4.24
N SER A 18 -18.65 6.40 -3.34
CA SER A 18 -17.91 7.03 -2.27
C SER A 18 -16.47 7.26 -2.74
N SER A 19 -16.08 8.51 -2.86
CA SER A 19 -14.72 8.92 -3.23
C SER A 19 -14.31 10.09 -2.36
N LEU A 20 -13.17 9.99 -1.68
CA LEU A 20 -12.59 11.07 -0.88
C LEU A 20 -13.57 11.72 0.15
N GLY A 21 -14.44 10.92 0.74
CA GLY A 21 -15.43 11.40 1.71
C GLY A 21 -16.67 12.06 1.10
N SER A 22 -16.81 12.08 -0.21
CA SER A 22 -17.99 12.58 -0.92
C SER A 22 -18.90 11.43 -1.34
N GLN A 23 -20.21 11.60 -1.20
CA GLN A 23 -21.21 10.67 -1.70
C GLN A 23 -21.83 11.21 -3.00
N TRP A 24 -21.66 10.47 -4.07
CA TRP A 24 -22.20 10.79 -5.38
C TRP A 24 -23.39 9.88 -5.71
N MET A 25 -24.48 10.48 -6.15
CA MET A 25 -25.59 9.73 -6.75
C MET A 25 -25.31 9.56 -8.24
N VAL A 26 -25.34 8.31 -8.70
CA VAL A 26 -25.01 7.98 -10.09
C VAL A 26 -26.25 7.48 -10.82
N TYR A 27 -26.48 8.04 -11.98
CA TYR A 27 -27.56 7.66 -12.88
C TYR A 27 -26.96 7.13 -14.18
N ALA A 28 -27.40 5.97 -14.63
CA ALA A 28 -27.07 5.47 -15.96
C ALA A 28 -27.77 6.33 -17.03
N VAL A 29 -26.99 6.95 -17.91
CA VAL A 29 -27.50 7.81 -19.00
C VAL A 29 -27.50 7.05 -20.33
N GLY A 30 -26.90 5.86 -20.36
CA GLY A 30 -26.80 4.99 -21.51
C GLY A 30 -25.94 3.77 -21.21
N SER A 31 -25.69 2.93 -22.20
CA SER A 31 -24.85 1.74 -22.03
C SER A 31 -23.39 2.08 -21.70
N ASN A 32 -22.93 3.28 -22.07
CA ASN A 32 -21.54 3.69 -21.99
C ASN A 32 -21.29 4.98 -21.22
N SER A 33 -22.30 5.53 -20.55
CA SER A 33 -22.15 6.78 -19.81
C SER A 33 -22.97 6.81 -18.54
N LEU A 34 -22.43 7.50 -17.54
CA LEU A 34 -23.11 7.78 -16.27
C LEU A 34 -23.04 9.27 -15.94
N LEU A 35 -24.05 9.74 -15.23
CA LEU A 35 -24.10 11.06 -14.64
C LEU A 35 -23.89 10.91 -13.14
N ALA A 36 -22.88 11.54 -12.58
CA ALA A 36 -22.65 11.60 -11.15
C ALA A 36 -23.04 12.96 -10.60
N ILE A 37 -23.81 12.97 -9.53
CA ILE A 37 -24.33 14.18 -8.89
C ILE A 37 -23.89 14.21 -7.44
N ASP A 38 -23.08 15.19 -7.07
CA ASP A 38 -22.74 15.51 -5.68
C ASP A 38 -23.72 16.54 -5.11
N ARG A 39 -24.27 16.25 -3.95
CA ARG A 39 -25.21 17.12 -3.22
C ARG A 39 -24.61 17.70 -1.94
N ASN A 40 -23.31 17.72 -1.80
CA ASN A 40 -22.70 18.27 -0.61
C ASN A 40 -22.74 19.81 -0.59
N ASN A 41 -23.07 20.38 0.57
CA ASN A 41 -22.95 21.81 0.91
C ASN A 41 -23.68 22.81 0.01
N ASN A 42 -24.93 22.58 -0.34
CA ASN A 42 -25.75 23.50 -1.14
C ASN A 42 -25.20 23.77 -2.57
N SER A 43 -24.21 23.06 -3.01
CA SER A 43 -23.74 23.06 -4.39
C SER A 43 -24.17 21.77 -5.10
N LEU A 44 -24.65 21.92 -6.31
CA LEU A 44 -24.93 20.81 -7.20
C LEU A 44 -23.75 20.69 -8.17
N GLN A 45 -22.90 19.69 -7.95
CA GLN A 45 -21.86 19.35 -8.90
C GLN A 45 -22.33 18.17 -9.75
N VAL A 46 -22.29 18.33 -11.06
CA VAL A 46 -22.69 17.30 -12.02
C VAL A 46 -21.49 16.92 -12.88
N GLU A 47 -21.12 15.65 -12.86
CA GLU A 47 -20.04 15.13 -13.69
C GLU A 47 -20.57 14.06 -14.65
N HIS A 48 -20.15 14.13 -15.89
CA HIS A 48 -20.49 13.18 -16.93
C HIS A 48 -19.28 12.27 -17.19
N PHE A 49 -19.47 10.98 -16.92
CA PHE A 49 -18.46 9.95 -17.16
C PHE A 49 -18.82 9.13 -18.39
N VAL A 50 -17.86 8.92 -19.25
CA VAL A 50 -17.99 8.03 -20.40
C VAL A 50 -17.16 6.77 -20.12
N LYS A 51 -17.78 5.60 -20.28
CA LYS A 51 -17.07 4.32 -20.17
C LYS A 51 -15.97 4.29 -21.23
N LYS A 52 -14.74 4.20 -20.77
CA LYS A 52 -13.59 3.83 -21.60
C LYS A 52 -13.22 2.38 -21.29
N ASP A 53 -12.50 1.76 -22.21
CA ASP A 53 -11.89 0.48 -21.91
C ASP A 53 -11.06 0.64 -20.64
N VAL A 54 -11.29 -0.27 -19.68
CA VAL A 54 -10.55 -0.27 -18.43
C VAL A 54 -9.10 -0.62 -18.79
N PRO A 55 -8.13 0.24 -18.44
CA PRO A 55 -6.73 -0.10 -18.71
C PRO A 55 -6.38 -1.46 -18.08
N ASP A 56 -5.58 -2.26 -18.78
CA ASP A 56 -5.13 -3.58 -18.31
C ASP A 56 -4.55 -3.52 -16.89
N GLU A 57 -3.93 -2.37 -16.55
CA GLU A 57 -3.40 -2.11 -15.21
C GLU A 57 -4.49 -2.05 -14.13
N MET A 58 -5.67 -1.52 -14.43
CA MET A 58 -6.78 -1.50 -13.45
C MET A 58 -7.43 -2.89 -13.30
N MET A 59 -7.46 -3.69 -14.37
CA MET A 59 -7.88 -5.09 -14.27
C MET A 59 -6.92 -5.89 -13.39
N ARG A 60 -5.62 -5.60 -13.47
CA ARG A 60 -4.60 -6.20 -12.60
C ARG A 60 -4.74 -5.82 -11.13
N ALA A 61 -5.33 -4.66 -10.81
CA ALA A 61 -5.62 -4.28 -9.43
C ALA A 61 -6.51 -5.30 -8.73
N ASP A 62 -7.59 -5.63 -9.38
CA ASP A 62 -8.54 -6.62 -8.89
C ASP A 62 -7.91 -8.00 -8.70
N GLU A 63 -7.03 -8.40 -9.62
CA GLU A 63 -6.29 -9.66 -9.52
C GLU A 63 -5.30 -9.64 -8.34
N ILE A 64 -4.59 -8.53 -8.15
CA ILE A 64 -3.66 -8.36 -7.03
C ILE A 64 -4.40 -8.46 -5.71
N MET A 65 -5.52 -7.74 -5.57
CA MET A 65 -6.32 -7.72 -4.34
C MET A 65 -7.01 -9.05 -4.05
N LYS A 66 -7.27 -9.86 -5.08
CA LYS A 66 -7.81 -11.22 -4.95
C LYS A 66 -6.73 -12.26 -4.67
N THR A 67 -5.45 -11.94 -4.89
CA THR A 67 -4.34 -12.86 -4.60
C THR A 67 -4.18 -13.01 -3.10
N PRO A 68 -4.26 -14.22 -2.53
CA PRO A 68 -4.14 -14.39 -1.10
C PRO A 68 -2.76 -13.96 -0.59
N VAL A 69 -2.74 -13.20 0.49
CA VAL A 69 -1.48 -12.92 1.20
C VAL A 69 -1.02 -14.20 1.91
N PRO A 70 0.23 -14.65 1.72
CA PRO A 70 0.72 -15.85 2.38
C PRO A 70 0.57 -15.77 3.90
N ALA A 71 -0.03 -16.79 4.52
CA ALA A 71 -0.28 -16.83 5.97
C ALA A 71 1.00 -16.58 6.80
N GLY A 72 2.15 -17.04 6.30
CA GLY A 72 3.44 -16.80 6.95
C GLY A 72 3.94 -15.34 6.89
N LEU A 73 3.27 -14.44 6.17
CA LEU A 73 3.57 -13.02 6.18
C LEU A 73 2.60 -12.24 7.08
N LEU A 74 1.38 -12.72 7.22
CA LEU A 74 0.34 -12.07 8.01
C LEU A 74 0.74 -11.88 9.47
N GLY A 75 0.28 -10.78 10.05
CA GLY A 75 0.50 -10.46 11.46
C GLY A 75 1.54 -9.39 11.69
N LYS A 76 2.03 -9.32 12.92
CA LYS A 76 2.89 -8.26 13.42
C LYS A 76 4.35 -8.70 13.51
N TRP A 77 5.24 -7.86 13.03
CA TRP A 77 6.68 -8.11 12.94
C TRP A 77 7.46 -6.97 13.58
N GLU A 78 8.42 -7.28 14.41
CA GLU A 78 9.27 -6.33 15.13
C GLU A 78 10.69 -6.41 14.60
N ALA A 79 11.24 -5.26 14.19
CA ALA A 79 12.63 -5.19 13.75
C ALA A 79 13.57 -5.44 14.94
N ILE A 80 14.52 -6.33 14.72
CA ILE A 80 15.53 -6.68 15.73
C ILE A 80 16.94 -6.25 15.32
N HIS A 81 17.17 -6.11 14.00
CA HIS A 81 18.47 -5.73 13.47
C HIS A 81 18.32 -4.90 12.19
N TYR A 82 19.22 -3.94 11.99
CA TYR A 82 19.27 -3.10 10.82
C TYR A 82 20.69 -2.93 10.33
N THR A 83 20.91 -3.08 9.02
CA THR A 83 22.15 -2.73 8.36
C THR A 83 21.91 -1.78 7.22
N HIS A 84 22.84 -0.87 7.00
CA HIS A 84 22.87 0.04 5.87
C HIS A 84 24.28 0.06 5.26
N MET A 85 24.35 -0.22 3.98
CA MET A 85 25.58 -0.23 3.20
C MET A 85 25.54 0.86 2.14
N ILE A 86 26.68 1.50 1.88
CA ILE A 86 26.89 2.43 0.77
C ILE A 86 28.09 1.94 -0.01
N ASN A 87 27.93 1.77 -1.33
CA ASN A 87 28.97 1.19 -2.22
C ASN A 87 29.52 -0.16 -1.72
N GLY A 88 28.69 -0.96 -1.06
CA GLY A 88 29.08 -2.26 -0.49
C GLY A 88 29.82 -2.18 0.86
N GLU A 89 30.08 -0.99 1.38
CA GLU A 89 30.67 -0.79 2.69
C GLU A 89 29.59 -0.61 3.75
N ASN A 90 29.73 -1.31 4.88
CA ASN A 90 28.79 -1.22 5.98
C ASN A 90 28.98 0.10 6.74
N VAL A 91 28.02 1.03 6.62
CA VAL A 91 28.04 2.33 7.32
C VAL A 91 27.19 2.35 8.57
N THR A 92 26.28 1.39 8.71
CA THR A 92 25.44 1.23 9.91
C THR A 92 25.15 -0.24 10.11
N ASP A 93 25.38 -0.70 11.35
CA ASP A 93 25.09 -2.07 11.80
C ASP A 93 24.59 -1.99 13.24
N ILE A 94 23.28 -2.19 13.43
CA ILE A 94 22.61 -1.86 14.72
C ILE A 94 21.73 -3.02 15.15
N ASP A 95 21.95 -3.45 16.38
CA ASP A 95 20.98 -4.24 17.13
C ASP A 95 19.89 -3.29 17.67
N ILE A 96 18.72 -3.29 17.01
CA ILE A 96 17.62 -2.36 17.31
C ILE A 96 17.07 -2.55 18.71
N LEU A 97 17.10 -3.78 19.25
CA LEU A 97 16.58 -4.05 20.60
C LEU A 97 17.43 -3.40 21.68
N ASN A 98 18.73 -3.23 21.43
CA ASN A 98 19.70 -2.69 22.37
C ASN A 98 20.29 -1.33 21.94
N GLY A 99 19.92 -0.86 20.74
CA GLY A 99 20.50 0.33 20.15
C GLY A 99 19.72 1.62 20.40
N ASP A 100 20.46 2.73 20.53
CA ASP A 100 19.94 4.08 20.73
C ASP A 100 19.71 4.85 19.41
N ASP A 101 19.60 4.17 18.27
CA ASP A 101 19.45 4.86 16.99
C ASP A 101 18.04 5.40 16.78
N TRP A 102 17.91 6.69 17.07
CA TRP A 102 16.67 7.47 16.93
C TRP A 102 16.24 7.69 15.48
N ASN A 103 17.15 7.52 14.52
CA ASN A 103 16.89 7.83 13.11
C ASN A 103 16.17 6.71 12.36
N LYS A 104 16.00 5.52 12.98
CA LYS A 104 15.40 4.34 12.36
C LYS A 104 14.03 3.99 12.93
N GLN A 105 13.21 5.00 13.21
CA GLN A 105 11.89 4.82 13.82
C GLN A 105 10.84 4.25 12.87
N PHE A 106 10.98 4.49 11.57
CA PHE A 106 9.92 4.26 10.59
C PHE A 106 9.57 2.80 10.33
N TYR A 107 10.49 1.89 10.59
CA TYR A 107 10.31 0.46 10.28
C TYR A 107 10.41 -0.45 11.50
N HIS A 108 10.27 0.11 12.71
CA HIS A 108 10.42 -0.66 13.95
C HIS A 108 9.41 -1.80 14.04
N THR A 109 8.15 -1.55 13.72
CA THR A 109 7.12 -2.58 13.69
C THR A 109 6.30 -2.48 12.41
N LEU A 110 6.08 -3.64 11.78
CA LEU A 110 5.22 -3.79 10.62
C LEU A 110 4.07 -4.72 10.95
N ALA A 111 2.88 -4.50 10.38
CA ALA A 111 1.82 -5.49 10.38
C ALA A 111 1.22 -5.62 9.00
N PHE A 112 1.18 -6.85 8.51
CA PHE A 112 0.58 -7.22 7.23
C PHE A 112 -0.79 -7.83 7.45
N SER A 113 -1.76 -7.43 6.64
CA SER A 113 -3.14 -7.91 6.69
C SER A 113 -3.58 -8.56 5.38
N GLU A 114 -4.64 -9.38 5.45
CA GLU A 114 -5.18 -10.12 4.32
C GLU A 114 -5.67 -9.22 3.17
N ASN A 115 -6.06 -7.99 3.48
CA ASN A 115 -6.54 -7.00 2.50
C ASN A 115 -5.42 -6.15 1.90
N HIS A 116 -4.19 -6.68 1.84
CA HIS A 116 -3.03 -6.00 1.27
C HIS A 116 -2.69 -4.65 1.92
N LYS A 117 -3.01 -4.50 3.21
CA LYS A 117 -2.61 -3.34 3.99
C LYS A 117 -1.39 -3.65 4.84
N ILE A 118 -0.48 -2.70 4.89
CA ILE A 118 0.67 -2.70 5.78
C ILE A 118 0.58 -1.48 6.70
N CYS A 119 0.62 -1.72 7.99
CA CYS A 119 0.73 -0.66 9.00
C CYS A 119 2.16 -0.60 9.50
N LYS A 120 2.67 0.60 9.73
CA LYS A 120 4.01 0.86 10.25
C LYS A 120 3.91 1.61 11.57
N TRP A 121 4.70 1.22 12.56
CA TRP A 121 4.82 1.90 13.86
C TRP A 121 6.27 2.24 14.15
N ASP A 122 6.44 3.34 14.87
CA ASP A 122 7.72 3.70 15.47
C ASP A 122 8.03 2.82 16.69
N ARG A 123 9.20 3.03 17.30
CA ARG A 123 9.63 2.30 18.50
C ARG A 123 8.80 2.61 19.75
N PHE A 124 8.08 3.74 19.76
CA PHE A 124 7.22 4.15 20.87
C PHE A 124 5.80 3.61 20.75
N GLY A 125 5.51 2.88 19.65
CA GLY A 125 4.18 2.33 19.37
C GLY A 125 3.22 3.33 18.74
N SER A 126 3.71 4.49 18.27
CA SER A 126 2.89 5.43 17.51
C SER A 126 2.73 4.90 16.09
N ARG A 127 1.48 4.87 15.61
CA ARG A 127 1.16 4.48 14.24
C ARG A 127 1.58 5.59 13.30
N LEU A 128 2.45 5.26 12.34
CA LEU A 128 3.02 6.22 11.41
C LEU A 128 2.23 6.26 10.11
N TYR A 129 2.05 5.11 9.47
CA TYR A 129 1.47 5.00 8.14
C TYR A 129 0.60 3.77 7.99
N ASP A 130 -0.46 3.93 7.19
CA ASP A 130 -1.22 2.84 6.57
C ASP A 130 -0.96 2.91 5.07
N GLN A 131 -0.38 1.86 4.55
CA GLN A 131 -0.01 1.76 3.15
C GLN A 131 -0.59 0.50 2.53
N CYS A 132 -0.58 0.42 1.21
CA CYS A 132 -0.91 -0.80 0.49
C CYS A 132 0.37 -1.53 0.07
N PHE A 133 0.29 -2.84 -0.09
CA PHE A 133 1.38 -3.62 -0.64
C PHE A 133 0.92 -4.64 -1.68
N MET A 134 1.85 -5.00 -2.55
CA MET A 134 1.71 -6.03 -3.56
C MET A 134 2.89 -6.99 -3.45
N LEU A 135 2.62 -8.29 -3.64
CA LEU A 135 3.65 -9.33 -3.67
C LEU A 135 3.85 -9.82 -5.10
N LYS A 136 5.11 -9.97 -5.49
CA LYS A 136 5.51 -10.63 -6.73
C LYS A 136 6.73 -11.53 -6.46
N GLY A 137 6.48 -12.82 -6.25
CA GLY A 137 7.50 -13.72 -5.71
C GLY A 137 7.94 -13.27 -4.32
N ASP A 138 9.24 -13.10 -4.12
CA ASP A 138 9.81 -12.62 -2.87
C ASP A 138 9.87 -11.08 -2.78
N ASN A 139 9.42 -10.37 -3.80
CA ASN A 139 9.39 -8.92 -3.78
C ASN A 139 8.06 -8.39 -3.24
N ILE A 140 8.16 -7.44 -2.33
CA ILE A 140 7.05 -6.67 -1.80
C ILE A 140 7.19 -5.21 -2.26
N THR A 141 6.21 -4.71 -2.98
CA THR A 141 6.13 -3.29 -3.35
C THR A 141 5.11 -2.63 -2.45
N ILE A 142 5.50 -1.53 -1.81
CA ILE A 142 4.71 -0.76 -0.85
C ILE A 142 4.45 0.62 -1.42
N ALA A 143 3.23 1.11 -1.33
CA ALA A 143 2.84 2.44 -1.75
C ALA A 143 1.77 3.02 -0.81
N GLU A 144 1.57 4.33 -0.87
CA GLU A 144 0.59 5.03 -0.04
C GLU A 144 -0.83 4.47 -0.23
N ASP A 145 -1.19 4.16 -1.47
CA ASP A 145 -2.49 3.58 -1.80
C ASP A 145 -2.39 2.59 -2.98
N LEU A 146 -3.51 1.96 -3.32
CA LEU A 146 -3.59 0.99 -4.39
C LEU A 146 -3.30 1.61 -5.77
N THR A 147 -3.73 2.86 -6.00
CA THR A 147 -3.49 3.56 -7.26
C THR A 147 -2.00 3.75 -7.50
N ASN A 148 -1.28 4.09 -6.43
CA ASN A 148 0.17 4.27 -6.48
C ASN A 148 0.92 2.96 -6.72
N LEU A 149 0.42 1.84 -6.24
CA LEU A 149 0.95 0.50 -6.55
C LEU A 149 0.84 0.16 -8.03
N LEU A 150 -0.28 0.54 -8.66
CA LEU A 150 -0.58 0.22 -10.06
C LEU A 150 0.11 1.14 -11.04
N PHE A 151 0.33 2.39 -10.64
CA PHE A 151 0.92 3.44 -11.48
C PHE A 151 2.18 4.05 -10.83
N PRO A 152 3.24 3.27 -10.63
CA PRO A 152 4.43 3.71 -9.89
C PRO A 152 5.18 4.89 -10.53
N LYS A 153 4.91 5.19 -11.82
CA LYS A 153 5.51 6.35 -12.50
C LYS A 153 5.10 7.70 -11.92
N TYR A 154 3.99 7.74 -11.18
CA TYR A 154 3.39 9.00 -10.70
C TYR A 154 3.45 9.16 -9.18
N SER A 155 4.09 8.22 -8.49
CA SER A 155 4.08 8.17 -7.04
C SER A 155 5.30 7.47 -6.47
N TYR A 156 5.59 7.77 -5.22
CA TYR A 156 6.64 7.11 -4.48
C TYR A 156 6.22 5.68 -4.13
N THR A 157 7.02 4.72 -4.56
CA THR A 157 6.88 3.31 -4.18
C THR A 157 8.20 2.79 -3.61
N GLU A 158 8.11 1.92 -2.64
CA GLU A 158 9.25 1.20 -2.07
C GLU A 158 9.16 -0.27 -2.48
N THR A 159 10.23 -0.82 -3.02
CA THR A 159 10.30 -2.26 -3.29
C THR A 159 11.36 -2.89 -2.40
N TRP A 160 10.95 -3.94 -1.68
CA TRP A 160 11.78 -4.72 -0.77
C TRP A 160 11.79 -6.18 -1.20
N THR A 161 12.92 -6.84 -1.03
CA THR A 161 13.03 -8.29 -1.20
C THR A 161 12.92 -8.97 0.16
N ILE A 162 12.03 -9.96 0.24
CA ILE A 162 11.87 -10.82 1.43
C ILE A 162 12.86 -11.96 1.29
N SER A 163 13.68 -12.19 2.30
CA SER A 163 14.60 -13.33 2.38
C SER A 163 14.62 -13.93 3.78
N ASP A 164 15.30 -15.07 3.94
CA ASP A 164 15.47 -15.77 5.21
C ASP A 164 14.17 -15.96 6.01
N LYS A 165 13.06 -16.16 5.28
CA LYS A 165 11.73 -16.26 5.86
C LYS A 165 11.53 -17.62 6.52
N THR A 166 11.26 -17.56 7.81
CA THR A 166 10.81 -18.69 8.63
C THR A 166 9.42 -18.40 9.21
N GLU A 167 8.91 -19.25 10.08
CA GLU A 167 7.68 -18.99 10.81
C GLU A 167 7.79 -17.74 11.71
N ASN A 168 8.98 -17.51 12.28
CA ASN A 168 9.20 -16.49 13.31
C ASN A 168 10.19 -15.39 12.92
N SER A 169 10.78 -15.44 11.74
CA SER A 169 11.75 -14.45 11.27
C SER A 169 11.65 -14.19 9.78
N MET A 170 12.02 -13.01 9.35
CA MET A 170 12.23 -12.64 7.95
C MET A 170 13.23 -11.49 7.84
N LYS A 171 13.84 -11.36 6.65
CA LYS A 171 14.61 -10.18 6.27
C LYS A 171 13.89 -9.41 5.17
N LEU A 172 13.93 -8.09 5.25
CA LEU A 172 13.54 -7.18 4.16
C LEU A 172 14.76 -6.41 3.71
N THR A 173 15.12 -6.54 2.44
CA THR A 173 16.26 -5.84 1.85
C THR A 173 15.75 -4.91 0.75
N ARG A 174 16.23 -3.67 0.75
CA ARG A 174 16.02 -2.70 -0.31
C ARG A 174 17.34 -2.27 -0.90
N GLU A 175 17.42 -2.33 -2.21
CA GLU A 175 18.55 -1.79 -2.97
C GLU A 175 18.06 -0.58 -3.76
N GLN A 176 18.76 0.52 -3.61
CA GLN A 176 18.48 1.74 -4.36
C GLN A 176 19.79 2.45 -4.67
N ASP A 177 20.07 2.66 -5.97
CA ASP A 177 21.34 3.22 -6.44
C ASP A 177 22.53 2.42 -5.87
N ASN A 178 23.37 3.08 -5.08
CA ASN A 178 24.55 2.46 -4.45
C ASN A 178 24.30 2.11 -2.98
N THR A 179 23.06 2.11 -2.53
CA THR A 179 22.70 1.84 -1.12
C THR A 179 21.95 0.53 -0.98
N THR A 180 22.23 -0.19 0.10
CA THR A 180 21.48 -1.37 0.52
C THR A 180 21.03 -1.20 1.96
N GLU A 181 19.74 -1.30 2.19
CA GLU A 181 19.17 -1.33 3.54
C GLU A 181 18.60 -2.72 3.81
N CYS A 182 18.88 -3.27 4.97
CA CYS A 182 18.37 -4.57 5.38
C CYS A 182 17.86 -4.53 6.81
N TYR A 183 16.62 -4.95 6.99
CA TYR A 183 16.00 -5.16 8.29
C TYR A 183 15.80 -6.65 8.55
N THR A 184 16.17 -7.10 9.73
CA THR A 184 15.78 -8.42 10.24
C THR A 184 14.61 -8.24 11.21
N TYR A 185 13.54 -8.99 10.96
CA TYR A 185 12.32 -8.96 11.76
C TYR A 185 12.10 -10.30 12.48
N LYS A 186 11.52 -10.23 13.67
CA LYS A 186 10.92 -11.39 14.34
C LYS A 186 9.40 -11.19 14.45
N ARG A 187 8.67 -12.28 14.47
CA ARG A 187 7.23 -12.27 14.72
C ARG A 187 6.94 -11.85 16.17
N LYS A 188 5.93 -11.00 16.34
CA LYS A 188 5.48 -10.51 17.63
C LYS A 188 4.23 -11.22 18.11
#